data_20bf8f04be099a9f4b11a2c473427553
#
_entry.id   20bf8f04be099a9f4b11a2c473427553
#
_cell.length_a   1.000
_cell.length_b   1.000
_cell.length_c   1.000
_cell.angle_alpha   90.00
_cell.angle_beta   90.00
_cell.angle_gamma   90.00
#
_symmetry.space_group_name_H-M   'P 1'
#
loop_
_entity.id
_entity.type
_entity.pdbx_description
1 polymer ?
#
loop_
_entity_poly.entity_id
_entity_poly.type
_entity_poly.pdbx_seq_one_letter_code
_entity_poly.pdbx_strand_id
1 'polypeptide(L)'
;MKSYTYIDNSNVFIEAQRVSAIKEGMAADLNDAISRRIFNFSYKLDYGKLYEYFCGEGNLDVGCAKLWGSPPPSDSFWKMVEKMGFEVVTYERSLAGKEKKVDVGIAHAITKDAYTKIDKTTSEIVLVAGDRDYVPVIEDLKAEGYTVIVVFWDHAARELKEAASKFISLNQWLDYLQK
;
A
#
# COMPACT_ATOMS: atom_id res chain seq x y z
N MET A 1 10.71 -5.90 16.20
CA MET A 1 10.36 -4.48 15.97
C MET A 1 8.89 -4.44 15.56
N LYS A 2 8.10 -3.58 16.19
CA LYS A 2 6.65 -3.54 15.94
C LYS A 2 6.36 -2.77 14.64
N SER A 3 5.57 -3.36 13.73
CA SER A 3 5.23 -2.76 12.43
C SER A 3 3.87 -2.09 12.45
N TYR A 4 3.81 -0.87 11.94
CA TYR A 4 2.59 -0.10 11.73
C TYR A 4 2.40 0.09 10.21
N THR A 5 1.46 -0.66 9.63
CA THR A 5 1.28 -0.78 8.18
C THR A 5 0.08 0.01 7.69
N TYR A 6 0.29 0.81 6.64
CA TYR A 6 -0.70 1.69 6.01
C TYR A 6 -0.73 1.44 4.50
N ILE A 7 -1.86 0.99 3.97
CA ILE A 7 -1.97 0.49 2.60
C ILE A 7 -2.95 1.33 1.78
N ASP A 8 -2.46 1.91 0.69
CA ASP A 8 -3.28 2.45 -0.38
C ASP A 8 -3.70 1.30 -1.31
N ASN A 9 -4.87 0.71 -1.02
CA ASN A 9 -5.33 -0.48 -1.73
C ASN A 9 -5.54 -0.25 -3.23
N SER A 10 -6.13 0.87 -3.60
CA SER A 10 -6.40 1.16 -5.01
C SER A 10 -5.12 1.23 -5.82
N ASN A 11 -4.12 1.92 -5.29
CA ASN A 11 -2.81 2.07 -5.92
C ASN A 11 -2.10 0.70 -6.04
N VAL A 12 -2.06 -0.07 -4.95
CA VAL A 12 -1.44 -1.41 -4.94
C VAL A 12 -2.14 -2.36 -5.91
N PHE A 13 -3.47 -2.41 -5.90
CA PHE A 13 -4.24 -3.35 -6.71
C PHE A 13 -4.20 -3.04 -8.20
N ILE A 14 -4.38 -1.77 -8.58
CA ILE A 14 -4.34 -1.35 -9.99
C ILE A 14 -2.95 -1.62 -10.58
N GLU A 15 -1.90 -1.27 -9.85
CA GLU A 15 -0.54 -1.48 -10.33
C GLU A 15 -0.12 -2.96 -10.32
N ALA A 16 -0.68 -3.80 -9.43
CA ALA A 16 -0.54 -5.25 -9.51
C ALA A 16 -1.06 -5.81 -10.84
N GLN A 17 -2.23 -5.34 -11.27
CA GLN A 17 -2.81 -5.74 -12.56
C GLN A 17 -1.93 -5.30 -13.75
N ARG A 18 -1.26 -4.14 -13.65
CA ARG A 18 -0.31 -3.66 -14.65
C ARG A 18 0.95 -4.52 -14.70
N VAL A 19 1.56 -4.80 -13.55
CA VAL A 19 2.74 -5.67 -13.44
C VAL A 19 2.43 -7.08 -13.95
N SER A 20 1.24 -7.61 -13.60
CA SER A 20 0.77 -8.90 -14.10
C SER A 20 0.60 -8.90 -15.62
N ALA A 21 0.07 -7.82 -16.21
CA ALA A 21 -0.07 -7.72 -17.66
C ALA A 21 1.27 -7.78 -18.40
N ILE A 22 2.30 -7.17 -17.85
CA ILE A 22 3.67 -7.23 -18.41
C ILE A 22 4.20 -8.67 -18.30
N LYS A 23 4.05 -9.30 -17.14
CA LYS A 23 4.50 -10.66 -16.91
C LYS A 23 3.84 -11.68 -17.86
N GLU A 24 2.54 -11.52 -18.10
CA GLU A 24 1.75 -12.38 -19.01
C GLU A 24 1.96 -12.05 -20.51
N GLY A 25 2.83 -11.09 -20.83
CA GLY A 25 3.11 -10.70 -22.21
C GLY A 25 2.00 -9.91 -22.90
N MET A 26 1.03 -9.36 -22.13
CA MET A 26 -0.03 -8.47 -22.65
C MET A 26 0.54 -7.09 -23.02
N ALA A 27 1.60 -6.68 -22.38
CA ALA A 27 2.40 -5.50 -22.68
C ALA A 27 3.88 -5.85 -22.72
N ALA A 28 4.65 -5.17 -23.56
CA ALA A 28 6.07 -5.43 -23.74
C ALA A 28 6.90 -5.00 -22.52
N ASP A 29 6.54 -3.85 -21.94
CA ASP A 29 7.19 -3.26 -20.77
C ASP A 29 6.24 -2.27 -20.06
N LEU A 30 6.75 -1.59 -19.05
CA LEU A 30 6.00 -0.63 -18.27
C LEU A 30 5.51 0.57 -19.12
N ASN A 31 6.36 1.09 -20.02
CA ASN A 31 5.99 2.23 -20.86
C ASN A 31 4.87 1.85 -21.84
N ASP A 32 4.93 0.66 -22.43
CA ASP A 32 3.89 0.11 -23.27
C ASP A 32 2.58 -0.07 -22.48
N ALA A 33 2.66 -0.66 -21.29
CA ALA A 33 1.50 -0.86 -20.43
C ALA A 33 0.82 0.46 -20.00
N ILE A 34 1.62 1.50 -19.69
CA ILE A 34 1.10 2.81 -19.30
C ILE A 34 0.47 3.52 -20.50
N SER A 35 1.21 3.62 -21.62
CA SER A 35 0.77 4.37 -22.81
C SER A 35 -0.50 3.79 -23.43
N ARG A 36 -0.62 2.45 -23.46
CA ARG A 36 -1.79 1.74 -23.97
C ARG A 36 -2.84 1.42 -22.92
N ARG A 37 -2.62 1.79 -21.66
CA ARG A 37 -3.52 1.51 -20.52
C ARG A 37 -3.86 0.03 -20.39
N ILE A 38 -2.83 -0.83 -20.42
CA ILE A 38 -3.00 -2.28 -20.35
C ILE A 38 -2.95 -2.75 -18.90
N PHE A 39 -3.94 -3.56 -18.52
CA PHE A 39 -4.07 -4.22 -17.23
C PHE A 39 -4.50 -5.67 -17.41
N ASN A 40 -4.02 -6.55 -16.58
CA ASN A 40 -4.56 -7.89 -16.46
C ASN A 40 -5.72 -7.90 -15.45
N PHE A 41 -6.94 -7.70 -15.92
CA PHE A 41 -8.13 -7.68 -15.06
C PHE A 41 -8.47 -9.05 -14.43
N SER A 42 -7.85 -10.14 -14.91
CA SER A 42 -7.97 -11.46 -14.29
C SER A 42 -7.14 -11.58 -13.01
N TYR A 43 -6.12 -10.74 -12.84
CA TYR A 43 -5.34 -10.70 -11.61
C TYR A 43 -6.19 -10.17 -10.45
N LYS A 44 -6.26 -10.93 -9.38
CA LYS A 44 -6.94 -10.58 -8.12
C LYS A 44 -5.98 -10.72 -6.96
N LEU A 45 -5.96 -9.74 -6.07
CA LEU A 45 -5.20 -9.84 -4.83
C LEU A 45 -5.89 -10.82 -3.86
N ASP A 46 -5.10 -11.67 -3.24
CA ASP A 46 -5.49 -12.43 -2.06
C ASP A 46 -5.20 -11.61 -0.80
N TYR A 47 -6.23 -11.10 -0.16
CA TYR A 47 -6.08 -10.25 1.01
C TYR A 47 -5.63 -11.01 2.26
N GLY A 48 -5.86 -12.31 2.33
CA GLY A 48 -5.30 -13.16 3.38
C GLY A 48 -3.78 -13.23 3.27
N LYS A 49 -3.26 -13.54 2.07
CA LYS A 49 -1.82 -13.57 1.79
C LYS A 49 -1.18 -12.18 1.93
N LEU A 50 -1.90 -11.11 1.54
CA LEU A 50 -1.41 -9.75 1.72
C LEU A 50 -1.25 -9.41 3.22
N TYR A 51 -2.23 -9.79 4.03
CA TYR A 51 -2.15 -9.63 5.49
C TYR A 51 -0.99 -10.43 6.08
N GLU A 52 -0.86 -11.68 5.70
CA GLU A 52 0.21 -12.58 6.13
C GLU A 52 1.62 -12.03 5.75
N TYR A 53 1.74 -11.49 4.56
CA TYR A 53 2.98 -10.86 4.08
C TYR A 53 3.43 -9.70 4.98
N PHE A 54 2.50 -8.82 5.40
CA PHE A 54 2.84 -7.65 6.23
C PHE A 54 2.85 -7.93 7.73
N CYS A 55 2.03 -8.86 8.20
CA CYS A 55 1.80 -9.09 9.62
C CYS A 55 2.42 -10.39 10.13
N GLY A 56 2.80 -11.31 9.23
CA GLY A 56 3.34 -12.63 9.57
C GLY A 56 2.34 -13.54 10.25
N GLU A 57 2.77 -14.76 10.52
CA GLU A 57 2.00 -15.71 11.30
C GLU A 57 2.02 -15.33 12.78
N GLY A 58 0.82 -15.25 13.38
CA GLY A 58 0.67 -15.05 14.82
C GLY A 58 0.63 -13.59 15.29
N ASN A 59 0.81 -12.61 14.43
CA ASN A 59 0.63 -11.15 14.70
C ASN A 59 1.39 -10.59 15.91
N LEU A 60 2.53 -11.18 16.28
CA LEU A 60 3.24 -10.88 17.52
C LEU A 60 3.82 -9.46 17.55
N ASP A 61 4.17 -8.91 16.39
CA ASP A 61 4.82 -7.60 16.26
C ASP A 61 3.99 -6.60 15.41
N VAL A 62 2.67 -6.76 15.37
CA VAL A 62 1.78 -5.86 14.62
C VAL A 62 1.29 -4.74 15.53
N GLY A 63 1.59 -3.49 15.17
CA GLY A 63 1.03 -2.30 15.78
C GLY A 63 -0.34 -1.96 15.21
N CYS A 64 -0.44 -1.94 13.88
CA CYS A 64 -1.69 -1.88 13.13
C CYS A 64 -1.46 -2.36 11.68
N ALA A 65 -2.57 -2.74 11.03
CA ALA A 65 -2.62 -2.99 9.59
C ALA A 65 -3.85 -2.28 9.03
N LYS A 66 -3.66 -1.03 8.57
CA LYS A 66 -4.73 -0.18 8.06
C LYS A 66 -4.74 -0.18 6.55
N LEU A 67 -5.91 -0.36 5.95
CA LEU A 67 -6.09 -0.40 4.52
C LEU A 67 -7.17 0.57 4.09
N TRP A 68 -6.82 1.47 3.18
CA TRP A 68 -7.74 2.42 2.58
C TRP A 68 -8.26 1.89 1.26
N GLY A 69 -9.58 1.85 1.13
CA GLY A 69 -10.27 1.41 -0.08
C GLY A 69 -11.34 2.38 -0.54
N SER A 70 -11.74 2.25 -1.79
CA SER A 70 -12.83 3.03 -2.39
C SER A 70 -13.93 2.10 -2.91
N PRO A 71 -15.21 2.30 -2.54
CA PRO A 71 -16.30 1.58 -3.16
C PRO A 71 -16.40 1.86 -4.67
N PRO A 72 -16.93 0.95 -5.52
CA PRO A 72 -17.05 -0.46 -5.28
C PRO A 72 -15.67 -1.13 -5.11
N PRO A 73 -15.54 -2.30 -4.52
CA PRO A 73 -16.59 -3.29 -4.35
C PRO A 73 -17.56 -3.00 -3.19
N SER A 74 -18.53 -3.91 -3.01
CA SER A 74 -19.59 -3.81 -2.02
C SER A 74 -19.12 -3.87 -0.59
N ASP A 75 -19.96 -3.47 0.36
CA ASP A 75 -19.68 -3.58 1.80
C ASP A 75 -19.29 -5.01 2.24
N SER A 76 -19.86 -6.04 1.60
CA SER A 76 -19.53 -7.43 1.88
C SER A 76 -18.09 -7.78 1.53
N PHE A 77 -17.52 -7.18 0.49
CA PHE A 77 -16.10 -7.32 0.15
C PHE A 77 -15.22 -6.71 1.24
N TRP A 78 -15.52 -5.48 1.68
CA TRP A 78 -14.74 -4.81 2.71
C TRP A 78 -14.82 -5.52 4.05
N LYS A 79 -15.99 -6.06 4.41
CA LYS A 79 -16.15 -6.93 5.59
C LYS A 79 -15.31 -8.22 5.49
N MET A 80 -15.17 -8.76 4.28
CA MET A 80 -14.26 -9.90 4.07
C MET A 80 -12.82 -9.49 4.32
N VAL A 81 -12.38 -8.34 3.82
CA VAL A 81 -11.02 -7.82 4.03
C VAL A 81 -10.75 -7.57 5.52
N GLU A 82 -11.73 -7.02 6.26
CA GLU A 82 -11.65 -6.86 7.71
C GLU A 82 -11.48 -8.20 8.44
N LYS A 83 -12.18 -9.25 7.99
CA LYS A 83 -12.02 -10.60 8.58
C LYS A 83 -10.63 -11.21 8.38
N MET A 84 -9.85 -10.72 7.41
CA MET A 84 -8.45 -11.12 7.25
C MET A 84 -7.52 -10.44 8.26
N GLY A 85 -8.00 -9.43 9.01
CA GLY A 85 -7.27 -8.74 10.06
C GLY A 85 -6.99 -7.26 9.81
N PHE A 86 -7.34 -6.72 8.64
CA PHE A 86 -7.14 -5.31 8.32
C PHE A 86 -8.15 -4.40 9.04
N GLU A 87 -7.69 -3.23 9.49
CA GLU A 87 -8.55 -2.09 9.78
C GLU A 87 -8.88 -1.39 8.46
N VAL A 88 -10.10 -1.55 7.95
CA VAL A 88 -10.50 -0.99 6.65
C VAL A 88 -11.09 0.41 6.82
N VAL A 89 -10.57 1.36 6.04
CA VAL A 89 -11.12 2.72 5.94
C VAL A 89 -11.64 2.93 4.52
N THR A 90 -12.93 3.21 4.38
CA THR A 90 -13.54 3.49 3.07
C THR A 90 -14.02 4.93 2.99
N TYR A 91 -13.83 5.55 1.82
CA TYR A 91 -14.39 6.86 1.51
C TYR A 91 -15.46 6.73 0.42
N GLU A 92 -16.59 7.40 0.62
CA GLU A 92 -17.62 7.46 -0.41
C GLU A 92 -17.11 8.16 -1.69
N ARG A 93 -17.54 7.62 -2.81
CA ARG A 93 -17.17 8.15 -4.12
C ARG A 93 -17.86 9.49 -4.41
N SER A 94 -17.17 10.61 -4.31
CA SER A 94 -17.54 11.86 -4.98
C SER A 94 -16.88 11.93 -6.36
N LEU A 95 -17.60 12.38 -7.38
CA LEU A 95 -17.22 12.30 -8.80
C LEU A 95 -15.93 13.04 -9.23
N ALA A 96 -15.30 13.85 -8.39
CA ALA A 96 -14.18 14.71 -8.79
C ALA A 96 -12.99 14.81 -7.82
N GLY A 97 -12.97 14.10 -6.69
CA GLY A 97 -11.94 14.38 -5.66
C GLY A 97 -11.39 13.18 -4.89
N LYS A 98 -11.54 11.99 -5.41
CA LYS A 98 -11.33 10.72 -4.69
C LYS A 98 -9.92 10.38 -4.27
N GLU A 99 -9.01 10.45 -5.21
CA GLU A 99 -7.61 10.05 -4.99
C GLU A 99 -6.97 10.93 -3.92
N LYS A 100 -7.21 12.23 -3.99
CA LYS A 100 -6.67 13.21 -3.01
C LYS A 100 -7.14 12.98 -1.58
N LYS A 101 -8.32 12.39 -1.35
CA LYS A 101 -8.81 12.10 0.00
C LYS A 101 -8.13 10.89 0.63
N VAL A 102 -7.79 9.88 -0.17
CA VAL A 102 -7.10 8.67 0.31
C VAL A 102 -5.70 9.03 0.75
N ASP A 103 -4.93 9.71 -0.10
CA ASP A 103 -3.54 10.11 0.20
C ASP A 103 -3.46 11.00 1.44
N VAL A 104 -4.32 12.01 1.52
CA VAL A 104 -4.40 12.88 2.70
C VAL A 104 -4.82 12.11 3.94
N GLY A 105 -5.77 11.18 3.81
CA GLY A 105 -6.23 10.32 4.91
C GLY A 105 -5.12 9.41 5.45
N ILE A 106 -4.34 8.79 4.56
CA ILE A 106 -3.20 7.95 4.93
C ILE A 106 -2.12 8.80 5.59
N ALA A 107 -1.71 9.91 4.97
CA ALA A 107 -0.70 10.81 5.53
C ALA A 107 -1.09 11.33 6.91
N HIS A 108 -2.36 11.73 7.09
CA HIS A 108 -2.88 12.15 8.38
C HIS A 108 -2.84 11.02 9.42
N ALA A 109 -3.25 9.80 9.06
CA ALA A 109 -3.26 8.66 9.97
C ALA A 109 -1.84 8.29 10.42
N ILE A 110 -0.88 8.25 9.49
CA ILE A 110 0.53 7.97 9.79
C ILE A 110 1.07 9.03 10.75
N THR A 111 0.88 10.31 10.45
CA THR A 111 1.37 11.42 11.29
C THR A 111 0.75 11.35 12.68
N LYS A 112 -0.57 11.18 12.78
CA LYS A 112 -1.26 11.06 14.07
C LYS A 112 -0.73 9.89 14.89
N ASP A 113 -0.63 8.71 14.30
CA ASP A 113 -0.17 7.51 14.99
C ASP A 113 1.32 7.63 15.38
N ALA A 114 2.16 8.26 14.55
CA ALA A 114 3.57 8.51 14.85
C ALA A 114 3.72 9.31 16.16
N TYR A 115 2.97 10.39 16.31
CA TYR A 115 3.07 11.25 17.49
C TYR A 115 2.25 10.81 18.70
N THR A 116 1.40 9.79 18.58
CA THR A 116 0.52 9.36 19.68
C THR A 116 0.69 7.92 20.13
N LYS A 117 1.21 7.03 19.26
CA LYS A 117 1.21 5.58 19.51
C LYS A 117 2.53 4.89 19.18
N ILE A 118 3.30 5.42 18.22
CA ILE A 118 4.46 4.72 17.67
C ILE A 118 5.71 5.13 18.45
N ASP A 119 6.33 4.17 19.11
CA ASP A 119 7.66 4.34 19.68
C ASP A 119 8.71 4.16 18.57
N LYS A 120 9.36 5.24 18.20
CA LYS A 120 10.36 5.27 17.12
C LYS A 120 11.62 4.43 17.39
N THR A 121 11.85 4.02 18.63
CA THR A 121 13.03 3.20 18.99
C THR A 121 12.77 1.70 18.86
N THR A 122 11.49 1.28 18.94
CA THR A 122 11.08 -0.14 18.94
C THR A 122 10.15 -0.49 17.79
N SER A 123 9.79 0.49 16.96
CA SER A 123 8.79 0.31 15.90
C SER A 123 9.28 0.85 14.55
N GLU A 124 8.59 0.41 13.51
CA GLU A 124 8.76 0.88 12.13
C GLU A 124 7.39 1.23 11.51
N ILE A 125 7.39 2.18 10.60
CA ILE A 125 6.22 2.57 9.81
C ILE A 125 6.38 1.95 8.43
N VAL A 126 5.37 1.24 7.95
CA VAL A 126 5.34 0.62 6.63
C VAL A 126 4.27 1.29 5.80
N LEU A 127 4.67 2.04 4.77
CA LEU A 127 3.78 2.64 3.78
C LEU A 127 3.75 1.77 2.53
N VAL A 128 2.55 1.32 2.15
CA VAL A 128 2.33 0.50 0.95
C VAL A 128 1.63 1.35 -0.10
N ALA A 129 2.41 2.13 -0.81
CA ALA A 129 1.99 3.06 -1.85
C ALA A 129 3.17 3.42 -2.76
N GLY A 130 2.89 3.90 -3.98
CA GLY A 130 3.92 4.23 -4.97
C GLY A 130 3.98 5.70 -5.37
N ASP A 131 3.09 6.55 -4.84
CA ASP A 131 2.95 7.95 -5.26
C ASP A 131 3.95 8.87 -4.54
N ARG A 132 4.54 9.79 -5.29
CA ARG A 132 5.46 10.83 -4.77
C ARG A 132 4.80 11.80 -3.78
N ASP A 133 3.47 11.88 -3.75
CA ASP A 133 2.74 12.79 -2.86
C ASP A 133 2.97 12.45 -1.38
N TYR A 134 3.46 11.25 -1.07
CA TYR A 134 3.87 10.84 0.28
C TYR A 134 5.28 11.31 0.69
N VAL A 135 6.09 11.83 -0.22
CA VAL A 135 7.48 12.24 0.08
C VAL A 135 7.56 13.20 1.27
N PRO A 136 6.76 14.29 1.34
CA PRO A 136 6.87 15.24 2.45
C PRO A 136 6.66 14.59 3.82
N VAL A 137 5.65 13.73 3.96
CA VAL A 137 5.37 13.08 5.26
C VAL A 137 6.47 12.09 5.64
N ILE A 138 7.08 11.41 4.67
CA ILE A 138 8.19 10.49 4.94
C ILE A 138 9.44 11.25 5.38
N GLU A 139 9.77 12.35 4.70
CA GLU A 139 10.92 13.18 5.04
C GLU A 139 10.79 13.78 6.44
N ASP A 140 9.61 14.31 6.79
CA ASP A 140 9.34 14.85 8.12
C ASP A 140 9.49 13.78 9.21
N LEU A 141 8.91 12.60 9.01
CA LEU A 141 9.00 11.51 9.98
C LEU A 141 10.43 11.01 10.15
N LYS A 142 11.19 10.91 9.07
CA LYS A 142 12.62 10.52 9.14
C LYS A 142 13.44 11.58 9.87
N ALA A 143 13.18 12.86 9.64
CA ALA A 143 13.85 13.96 10.36
C ALA A 143 13.57 13.87 11.87
N GLU A 144 12.38 13.41 12.27
CA GLU A 144 12.02 13.15 13.67
C GLU A 144 12.60 11.83 14.23
N GLY A 145 13.27 11.04 13.40
CA GLY A 145 13.96 9.81 13.82
C GLY A 145 13.11 8.53 13.70
N TYR A 146 12.00 8.56 12.97
CA TYR A 146 11.24 7.35 12.65
C TYR A 146 11.88 6.57 11.51
N THR A 147 11.78 5.24 11.58
CA THR A 147 12.08 4.37 10.46
C THR A 147 10.84 4.22 9.58
N VAL A 148 10.93 4.63 8.32
CA VAL A 148 9.83 4.52 7.36
C VAL A 148 10.23 3.62 6.19
N ILE A 149 9.54 2.49 6.05
CA ILE A 149 9.74 1.52 4.97
C ILE A 149 8.64 1.75 3.93
N VAL A 150 9.02 1.90 2.67
CA VAL A 150 8.08 1.93 1.54
C VAL A 150 8.09 0.57 0.87
N VAL A 151 6.90 0.00 0.69
CA VAL A 151 6.70 -1.29 0.01
C VAL A 151 5.77 -1.05 -1.17
N PHE A 152 6.23 -1.35 -2.38
CA PHE A 152 5.43 -1.17 -3.59
C PHE A 152 6.03 -1.93 -4.77
N TRP A 153 5.42 -1.83 -5.94
CA TRP A 153 5.95 -2.37 -7.19
C TRP A 153 7.20 -1.59 -7.63
N ASP A 154 8.07 -2.18 -8.44
CA ASP A 154 9.36 -1.60 -8.86
C ASP A 154 9.25 -0.20 -9.45
N HIS A 155 8.11 0.13 -10.06
CA HIS A 155 7.87 1.42 -10.69
C HIS A 155 7.30 2.51 -9.74
N ALA A 156 7.38 2.30 -8.42
CA ALA A 156 7.13 3.40 -7.46
C ALA A 156 7.95 4.64 -7.82
N ALA A 157 7.41 5.82 -7.52
CA ALA A 157 8.08 7.08 -7.79
C ALA A 157 9.50 7.07 -7.21
N ARG A 158 10.49 7.51 -8.01
CA ARG A 158 11.90 7.50 -7.63
C ARG A 158 12.14 8.30 -6.36
N GLU A 159 11.54 9.48 -6.27
CA GLU A 159 11.64 10.38 -5.12
C GLU A 159 11.13 9.72 -3.85
N LEU A 160 10.06 8.92 -3.95
CA LEU A 160 9.50 8.17 -2.83
C LEU A 160 10.45 7.09 -2.33
N LYS A 161 11.09 6.37 -3.24
CA LYS A 161 12.10 5.35 -2.90
C LYS A 161 13.32 5.97 -2.22
N GLU A 162 13.76 7.13 -2.71
CA GLU A 162 14.91 7.85 -2.15
C GLU A 162 14.61 8.46 -0.77
N ALA A 163 13.36 8.94 -0.57
CA ALA A 163 12.93 9.48 0.72
C ALA A 163 12.84 8.41 1.81
N ALA A 164 12.46 7.18 1.48
CA ALA A 164 12.28 6.09 2.43
C ALA A 164 13.57 5.70 3.18
N SER A 165 13.45 5.15 4.38
CA SER A 165 14.56 4.50 5.08
C SER A 165 14.99 3.22 4.35
N LYS A 166 14.00 2.52 3.77
CA LYS A 166 14.19 1.31 2.96
C LYS A 166 13.03 1.20 1.96
N PHE A 167 13.32 0.74 0.75
CA PHE A 167 12.33 0.33 -0.25
C PHE A 167 12.32 -1.19 -0.41
N ILE A 168 11.14 -1.78 -0.45
CA ILE A 168 10.95 -3.22 -0.69
C ILE A 168 10.04 -3.39 -1.90
N SER A 169 10.51 -4.13 -2.91
CA SER A 169 9.73 -4.42 -4.10
C SER A 169 8.77 -5.58 -3.88
N LEU A 170 7.53 -5.43 -4.36
CA LEU A 170 6.52 -6.48 -4.42
C LEU A 170 6.61 -7.34 -5.69
N ASN A 171 7.42 -6.96 -6.69
CA ASN A 171 7.44 -7.65 -7.98
C ASN A 171 7.71 -9.16 -7.86
N GLN A 172 8.64 -9.56 -7.00
CA GLN A 172 8.93 -10.98 -6.73
C GLN A 172 7.79 -11.74 -6.03
N TRP A 173 6.85 -11.02 -5.43
CA TRP A 173 5.72 -11.58 -4.69
C TRP A 173 4.40 -11.60 -5.48
N LEU A 174 4.44 -11.17 -6.75
CA LEU A 174 3.24 -11.06 -7.58
C LEU A 174 2.41 -12.35 -7.60
N ASP A 175 3.06 -13.50 -7.83
CA ASP A 175 2.37 -14.80 -7.89
C ASP A 175 1.88 -15.26 -6.51
N TYR A 176 2.67 -15.03 -5.47
CA TYR A 176 2.25 -15.35 -4.11
C TYR A 176 1.01 -14.57 -3.70
N LEU A 177 0.96 -13.27 -4.03
CA LEU A 177 -0.16 -12.38 -3.67
C LEU A 177 -1.41 -12.59 -4.54
N GLN A 178 -1.35 -13.42 -5.57
CA GLN A 178 -2.49 -13.72 -6.41
C GLN A 178 -3.43 -14.73 -5.73
N LYS A 179 -4.77 -14.46 -5.88
CA LYS A 179 -5.84 -15.33 -5.43
C LYS A 179 -6.02 -16.53 -6.37
#